data_cba7932be3610049ba715dc5f733b244
#
_entry.id   cba7932be3610049ba715dc5f733b244
#
_cell.length_a   1.000
_cell.length_b   1.000
_cell.length_c   1.000
_cell.angle_alpha   90.00
_cell.angle_beta   90.00
_cell.angle_gamma   90.00
#
_symmetry.space_group_name_H-M   'P 1'
#
loop_
_entity.id
_entity.type
_entity.pdbx_description
1 polymer ?
#
loop_
_entity_poly.entity_id
_entity_poly.type
_entity_poly.pdbx_seq_one_letter_code
_entity_poly.pdbx_strand_id
1 'polypeptide(L)'
;MKYSEIRNKDVIDSKGEKIGVVSDGIFSVTGSRLDLKYIILGGGRIEELLEAIGARPDIDPVCSVSDIDSISDKVYLKIDSDSLCKTIDKEVLAKTDIKFSKLAKRKVVDTDGFKLGHAIDLWFDTASHLWLVVGGGIFDTFLKKIHAAPDMDLLVPQDFIEGLGKDSLKLNRSKFQLESTCESCYEKLKRELTGEEPGKDARYTQIKFGAGGAGLSRGFA
;
A
#
# COMPACT_ATOMS: atom_id res chain seq x y z
N MET A 1 -7.50 -4.14 -4.46
CA MET A 1 -7.78 -3.42 -3.19
C MET A 1 -6.83 -2.25 -3.07
N LYS A 2 -7.33 -1.06 -2.77
CA LYS A 2 -6.52 0.13 -2.52
C LYS A 2 -6.03 0.15 -1.06
N TYR A 3 -4.85 0.74 -0.81
CA TYR A 3 -4.35 0.91 0.55
C TYR A 3 -5.27 1.81 1.39
N SER A 4 -5.86 2.82 0.77
CA SER A 4 -6.88 3.66 1.42
C SER A 4 -8.09 2.86 1.94
N GLU A 5 -8.42 1.73 1.31
CA GLU A 5 -9.48 0.83 1.76
C GLU A 5 -9.05 -0.02 2.96
N ILE A 6 -7.74 -0.19 3.19
CA ILE A 6 -7.19 -0.90 4.36
C ILE A 6 -7.14 0.03 5.58
N ARG A 7 -6.81 1.30 5.35
CA ARG A 7 -6.77 2.30 6.43
C ARG A 7 -8.13 2.44 7.10
N ASN A 8 -8.08 2.62 8.39
CA ASN A 8 -9.25 2.72 9.29
C ASN A 8 -10.09 1.43 9.40
N LYS A 9 -9.67 0.31 8.77
CA LYS A 9 -10.32 -0.97 9.04
C LYS A 9 -10.04 -1.41 10.48
N ASP A 10 -11.05 -2.02 11.08
CA ASP A 10 -10.92 -2.69 12.37
C ASP A 10 -9.90 -3.81 12.28
N VAL A 11 -9.09 -3.96 13.31
CA VAL A 11 -8.12 -5.05 13.45
C VAL A 11 -8.64 -6.01 14.52
N ILE A 12 -8.79 -7.26 14.14
CA ILE A 12 -9.32 -8.35 14.96
C ILE A 12 -8.19 -9.34 15.21
N ASP A 13 -7.96 -9.67 16.46
CA ASP A 13 -6.95 -10.64 16.86
C ASP A 13 -7.42 -12.11 16.68
N SER A 14 -6.51 -13.05 16.94
CA SER A 14 -6.81 -14.49 16.83
C SER A 14 -7.89 -15.00 17.81
N LYS A 15 -8.22 -14.24 18.84
CA LYS A 15 -9.31 -14.52 19.79
C LYS A 15 -10.65 -13.92 19.35
N GLY A 16 -10.68 -13.20 18.23
CA GLY A 16 -11.86 -12.51 17.71
C GLY A 16 -12.14 -11.15 18.37
N GLU A 17 -11.19 -10.62 19.12
CA GLU A 17 -11.33 -9.34 19.81
C GLU A 17 -10.84 -8.19 18.92
N LYS A 18 -11.60 -7.08 18.91
CA LYS A 18 -11.15 -5.85 18.27
C LYS A 18 -10.06 -5.19 19.12
N ILE A 19 -8.87 -5.05 18.54
CA ILE A 19 -7.70 -4.48 19.22
C ILE A 19 -7.40 -3.04 18.82
N GLY A 20 -7.86 -2.59 17.66
CA GLY A 20 -7.66 -1.24 17.18
C GLY A 20 -8.10 -1.08 15.73
N VAL A 21 -7.52 -0.09 15.05
CA VAL A 21 -7.72 0.17 13.62
C VAL A 21 -6.38 0.33 12.92
N VAL A 22 -6.33 0.13 11.61
CA VAL A 22 -5.15 0.42 10.81
C VAL A 22 -4.97 1.94 10.68
N SER A 23 -3.93 2.48 11.31
CA SER A 23 -3.59 3.90 11.28
C SER A 23 -2.72 4.26 10.07
N ASP A 24 -1.64 3.50 9.83
CA ASP A 24 -0.73 3.71 8.70
C ASP A 24 -0.08 2.37 8.30
N GLY A 25 0.72 2.37 7.24
CA GLY A 25 1.53 1.24 6.80
C GLY A 25 2.98 1.63 6.66
N ILE A 26 3.88 0.67 6.91
CA ILE A 26 5.32 0.82 6.70
C ILE A 26 5.72 -0.02 5.50
N PHE A 27 6.28 0.65 4.52
CA PHE A 27 6.71 0.07 3.26
C PHE A 27 8.23 0.07 3.17
N SER A 28 8.79 -1.01 2.65
CA SER A 28 10.19 -1.08 2.25
C SER A 28 10.32 -0.75 0.77
N VAL A 29 11.26 0.12 0.43
CA VAL A 29 11.61 0.43 -0.95
C VAL A 29 13.00 -0.15 -1.21
N THR A 30 13.08 -1.27 -1.91
CA THR A 30 14.34 -1.96 -2.22
C THR A 30 14.47 -2.14 -3.72
N GLY A 31 15.30 -1.32 -4.34
CA GLY A 31 15.39 -1.25 -5.80
C GLY A 31 14.03 -0.90 -6.39
N SER A 32 13.53 -1.73 -7.30
CA SER A 32 12.22 -1.58 -7.95
C SER A 32 11.06 -2.21 -7.18
N ARG A 33 11.27 -2.65 -5.93
CA ARG A 33 10.21 -3.27 -5.12
C ARG A 33 9.74 -2.34 -4.03
N LEU A 34 8.43 -2.29 -3.89
CA LEU A 34 7.72 -1.63 -2.82
C LEU A 34 6.88 -2.68 -2.10
N ASP A 35 7.30 -3.07 -0.90
CA ASP A 35 6.65 -4.13 -0.14
C ASP A 35 6.06 -3.56 1.16
N LEU A 36 4.81 -3.87 1.47
CA LEU A 36 4.22 -3.59 2.78
C LEU A 36 4.84 -4.55 3.80
N LYS A 37 5.53 -4.03 4.81
CA LYS A 37 6.17 -4.82 5.88
C LYS A 37 5.34 -4.89 7.13
N TYR A 38 4.81 -3.76 7.55
CA TYR A 38 4.07 -3.62 8.79
C TYR A 38 2.85 -2.74 8.60
N ILE A 39 1.81 -3.00 9.37
CA ILE A 39 0.73 -2.05 9.62
C ILE A 39 0.93 -1.42 10.99
N ILE A 40 0.64 -0.13 11.08
CA ILE A 40 0.62 0.61 12.33
C ILE A 40 -0.80 0.59 12.84
N LEU A 41 -0.95 0.23 14.09
CA LEU A 41 -2.25 0.18 14.76
C LEU A 41 -2.46 1.46 15.57
N GLY A 42 -3.71 1.89 15.67
CA GLY A 42 -4.10 3.03 16.49
C GLY A 42 -5.49 2.82 17.09
N GLY A 43 -5.79 3.53 18.16
CA GLY A 43 -7.08 3.50 18.83
C GLY A 43 -7.41 2.19 19.57
N GLY A 44 -8.41 2.23 20.44
CA GLY A 44 -8.94 1.07 21.12
C GLY A 44 -8.01 0.49 22.19
N ARG A 45 -8.10 -0.82 22.43
CA ARG A 45 -7.35 -1.55 23.47
C ARG A 45 -5.82 -1.41 23.37
N ILE A 46 -5.32 -1.10 22.20
CA ILE A 46 -3.87 -0.93 22.00
C ILE A 46 -3.34 0.29 22.77
N GLU A 47 -4.08 1.38 22.82
CA GLU A 47 -3.70 2.56 23.63
C GLU A 47 -3.68 2.21 25.10
N GLU A 48 -4.71 1.51 25.60
CA GLU A 48 -4.79 1.03 27.00
C GLU A 48 -3.64 0.08 27.34
N LEU A 49 -3.29 -0.85 26.42
CA LEU A 49 -2.16 -1.77 26.60
C LEU A 49 -0.83 -1.02 26.65
N LEU A 50 -0.61 -0.03 25.80
CA LEU A 50 0.60 0.77 25.78
C LEU A 50 0.75 1.61 27.06
N GLU A 51 -0.34 2.18 27.56
CA GLU A 51 -0.38 2.91 28.81
C GLU A 51 -0.05 1.96 29.99
N ALA A 52 -0.62 0.76 30.00
CA ALA A 52 -0.42 -0.23 31.06
C ALA A 52 1.05 -0.70 31.18
N ILE A 53 1.78 -0.76 30.08
CA ILE A 53 3.22 -1.12 30.07
C ILE A 53 4.14 0.09 30.23
N GLY A 54 3.58 1.29 30.46
CA GLY A 54 4.36 2.53 30.62
C GLY A 54 5.04 2.99 29.33
N ALA A 55 4.53 2.58 28.17
CA ALA A 55 5.07 2.99 26.89
C ALA A 55 4.92 4.50 26.70
N ARG A 56 5.96 5.11 26.13
CA ARG A 56 5.93 6.54 25.83
C ARG A 56 4.93 6.82 24.69
N PRO A 57 4.26 8.00 24.67
CA PRO A 57 3.26 8.33 23.64
C PRO A 57 3.79 8.35 22.19
N ASP A 58 5.09 8.26 22.01
CA ASP A 58 5.74 8.27 20.68
C ASP A 58 5.93 6.88 20.03
N ILE A 59 5.41 5.83 20.67
CA ILE A 59 5.58 4.45 20.20
C ILE A 59 4.35 4.03 19.42
N ASP A 60 4.50 3.83 18.12
CA ASP A 60 3.44 3.27 17.27
C ASP A 60 3.44 1.74 17.40
N PRO A 61 2.38 1.09 17.89
CA PRO A 61 2.27 -0.36 17.87
C PRO A 61 2.18 -0.85 16.44
N VAL A 62 2.95 -1.87 16.11
CA VAL A 62 3.01 -2.41 14.77
C VAL A 62 2.75 -3.90 14.73
N CYS A 63 2.10 -4.33 13.66
CA CYS A 63 1.89 -5.72 13.32
C CYS A 63 2.62 -6.04 12.03
N SER A 64 3.39 -7.13 12.02
CA SER A 64 4.00 -7.62 10.79
C SER A 64 2.93 -8.10 9.81
N VAL A 65 3.17 -7.88 8.52
CA VAL A 65 2.30 -8.43 7.47
C VAL A 65 2.24 -9.97 7.52
N SER A 66 3.31 -10.63 8.00
CA SER A 66 3.31 -12.08 8.21
C SER A 66 2.28 -12.56 9.25
N ASP A 67 1.91 -11.69 10.17
CA ASP A 67 0.97 -11.99 11.25
C ASP A 67 -0.48 -11.70 10.83
N ILE A 68 -0.70 -11.15 9.65
CA ILE A 68 -2.03 -10.96 9.06
C ILE A 68 -2.47 -12.29 8.44
N ASP A 69 -3.65 -12.76 8.84
CA ASP A 69 -4.31 -13.91 8.23
C ASP A 69 -5.02 -13.51 6.94
N SER A 70 -5.86 -12.49 7.02
CA SER A 70 -6.64 -12.01 5.88
C SER A 70 -7.07 -10.56 6.05
N ILE A 71 -7.32 -9.90 4.91
CA ILE A 71 -7.92 -8.58 4.84
C ILE A 71 -9.20 -8.66 4.00
N SER A 72 -10.32 -8.30 4.61
CA SER A 72 -11.62 -8.22 3.94
C SER A 72 -12.35 -6.93 4.36
N ASP A 73 -13.49 -7.02 5.03
CA ASP A 73 -14.15 -5.91 5.72
C ASP A 73 -13.33 -5.41 6.92
N LYS A 74 -12.55 -6.31 7.52
CA LYS A 74 -11.63 -6.10 8.63
C LYS A 74 -10.27 -6.70 8.32
N VAL A 75 -9.29 -6.40 9.16
CA VAL A 75 -7.98 -7.05 9.17
C VAL A 75 -7.98 -8.10 10.26
N TYR A 76 -7.77 -9.35 9.90
CA TYR A 76 -7.73 -10.49 10.83
C TYR A 76 -6.28 -10.91 11.06
N LEU A 77 -5.90 -11.08 12.34
CA LEU A 77 -4.55 -11.48 12.72
C LEU A 77 -4.51 -12.96 13.11
N LYS A 78 -3.36 -13.58 12.89
CA LYS A 78 -3.01 -14.94 13.35
C LYS A 78 -2.64 -14.98 14.82
N ILE A 79 -2.30 -13.83 15.39
CA ILE A 79 -1.75 -13.67 16.74
C ILE A 79 -2.74 -12.93 17.63
N ASP A 80 -2.58 -13.08 18.94
CA ASP A 80 -3.37 -12.35 19.92
C ASP A 80 -2.74 -10.98 20.28
N SER A 81 -3.50 -10.16 20.98
CA SER A 81 -3.08 -8.81 21.38
C SER A 81 -1.83 -8.81 22.27
N ASP A 82 -1.64 -9.85 23.10
CA ASP A 82 -0.49 -9.94 24.01
C ASP A 82 0.82 -10.14 23.25
N SER A 83 0.75 -10.72 22.06
CA SER A 83 1.88 -10.92 21.14
C SER A 83 2.26 -9.65 20.36
N LEU A 84 1.35 -8.65 20.31
CA LEU A 84 1.55 -7.38 19.59
C LEU A 84 2.37 -6.34 20.34
N CYS A 85 2.61 -6.52 21.62
CA CYS A 85 3.34 -5.57 22.48
C CYS A 85 4.81 -5.33 22.09
N LYS A 86 5.21 -5.71 20.91
CA LYS A 86 6.52 -5.39 20.33
C LYS A 86 6.40 -4.08 19.56
N THR A 87 6.70 -3.01 20.25
CA THR A 87 6.89 -1.68 19.64
C THR A 87 8.05 -1.73 18.65
N ILE A 88 7.91 -1.06 17.52
CA ILE A 88 9.07 -0.83 16.66
C ILE A 88 9.94 0.22 17.34
N ASP A 89 11.05 -0.21 17.90
CA ASP A 89 12.18 0.67 18.12
C ASP A 89 12.66 1.22 16.77
N LYS A 90 13.06 2.48 16.75
CA LYS A 90 13.60 3.13 15.53
C LYS A 90 14.75 2.34 14.89
N GLU A 91 15.37 1.44 15.64
CA GLU A 91 16.46 0.55 15.23
C GLU A 91 15.98 -0.61 14.33
N VAL A 92 14.70 -0.98 14.41
CA VAL A 92 14.13 -2.07 13.58
C VAL A 92 13.79 -1.61 12.17
N LEU A 93 13.58 -0.31 11.98
CA LEU A 93 13.29 0.25 10.66
C LEU A 93 14.58 0.41 9.86
N ALA A 94 14.67 -0.29 8.73
CA ALA A 94 15.74 -0.07 7.78
C ALA A 94 15.67 1.37 7.20
N LYS A 95 16.80 1.89 6.74
CA LYS A 95 16.84 3.22 6.06
C LYS A 95 15.95 3.30 4.83
N THR A 96 15.59 2.16 4.28
CA THR A 96 14.70 1.98 3.13
C THR A 96 13.22 1.93 3.50
N ASP A 97 12.91 1.87 4.80
CA ASP A 97 11.52 1.75 5.27
C ASP A 97 10.89 3.13 5.44
N ILE A 98 9.66 3.28 4.97
CA ILE A 98 8.93 4.55 4.99
C ILE A 98 7.47 4.33 5.35
N LYS A 99 6.91 5.18 6.23
CA LYS A 99 5.46 5.24 6.45
C LYS A 99 4.77 5.76 5.20
N PHE A 100 3.59 5.22 4.85
CA PHE A 100 2.84 5.71 3.69
C PHE A 100 2.52 7.21 3.82
N SER A 101 2.17 7.67 5.01
CA SER A 101 1.92 9.09 5.29
C SER A 101 3.12 10.01 4.97
N LYS A 102 4.35 9.48 5.02
CA LYS A 102 5.57 10.18 4.60
C LYS A 102 5.84 10.01 3.11
N LEU A 103 5.55 8.83 2.55
CA LEU A 103 5.68 8.55 1.12
C LEU A 103 4.75 9.47 0.32
N ALA A 104 3.50 9.63 0.77
CA ALA A 104 2.50 10.49 0.14
C ALA A 104 2.90 11.97 0.07
N LYS A 105 3.81 12.42 0.93
CA LYS A 105 4.34 13.79 0.91
C LYS A 105 5.48 13.99 -0.10
N ARG A 106 6.05 12.89 -0.63
CA ARG A 106 7.17 12.97 -1.57
C ARG A 106 6.68 13.21 -2.98
N LYS A 107 7.49 13.94 -3.73
CA LYS A 107 7.25 14.15 -5.16
C LYS A 107 7.58 12.85 -5.90
N VAL A 108 6.74 12.46 -6.83
CA VAL A 108 7.06 11.41 -7.79
C VAL A 108 7.68 12.09 -9.01
N VAL A 109 8.87 11.66 -9.39
CA VAL A 109 9.64 12.24 -10.51
C VAL A 109 10.04 11.16 -11.50
N ASP A 110 10.02 11.50 -12.77
CA ASP A 110 10.43 10.61 -13.87
C ASP A 110 11.96 10.56 -14.03
N THR A 111 12.44 9.83 -15.06
CA THR A 111 13.88 9.71 -15.39
C THR A 111 14.56 11.07 -15.65
N ASP A 112 13.82 12.03 -16.18
CA ASP A 112 14.33 13.34 -16.57
C ASP A 112 14.26 14.34 -15.39
N GLY A 113 13.77 13.88 -14.22
CA GLY A 113 13.58 14.71 -13.03
C GLY A 113 12.29 15.54 -13.07
N PHE A 114 11.40 15.25 -14.03
CA PHE A 114 10.15 15.95 -14.17
C PHE A 114 9.16 15.50 -13.09
N LYS A 115 8.53 16.46 -12.42
CA LYS A 115 7.53 16.17 -11.37
C LYS A 115 6.24 15.68 -12.01
N LEU A 116 5.88 14.41 -11.74
CA LEU A 116 4.62 13.80 -12.17
C LEU A 116 3.46 14.15 -11.24
N GLY A 117 3.70 14.15 -9.94
CA GLY A 117 2.71 14.39 -8.92
C GLY A 117 3.20 13.94 -7.55
N HIS A 118 2.30 13.38 -6.76
CA HIS A 118 2.55 12.76 -5.46
C HIS A 118 1.92 11.38 -5.40
N ALA A 119 2.45 10.49 -4.57
CA ALA A 119 1.79 9.24 -4.26
C ALA A 119 0.50 9.54 -3.47
N ILE A 120 -0.65 9.23 -4.01
CA ILE A 120 -1.94 9.45 -3.34
C ILE A 120 -2.51 8.18 -2.74
N ASP A 121 -2.19 7.02 -3.34
CA ASP A 121 -2.61 5.71 -2.87
C ASP A 121 -1.67 4.61 -3.38
N LEU A 122 -1.92 3.37 -2.95
CA LEU A 122 -1.33 2.16 -3.47
C LEU A 122 -2.44 1.18 -3.83
N TRP A 123 -2.25 0.45 -4.91
CA TRP A 123 -3.20 -0.57 -5.33
C TRP A 123 -2.54 -1.94 -5.35
N PHE A 124 -3.12 -2.87 -4.59
CA PHE A 124 -2.75 -4.29 -4.60
C PHE A 124 -3.69 -5.02 -5.56
N ASP A 125 -3.14 -5.66 -6.59
CA ASP A 125 -3.92 -6.51 -7.47
C ASP A 125 -4.11 -7.92 -6.89
N THR A 126 -4.86 -8.77 -7.59
CA THR A 126 -5.13 -10.15 -7.17
C THR A 126 -3.91 -11.05 -7.21
N ALA A 127 -2.88 -10.69 -7.97
CA ALA A 127 -1.61 -11.38 -8.06
C ALA A 127 -0.58 -10.85 -7.05
N SER A 128 -0.99 -10.00 -6.12
CA SER A 128 -0.14 -9.34 -5.12
C SER A 128 0.91 -8.41 -5.71
N HIS A 129 0.73 -7.93 -6.94
CA HIS A 129 1.54 -6.84 -7.46
C HIS A 129 1.05 -5.52 -6.88
N LEU A 130 2.00 -4.64 -6.61
CA LEU A 130 1.72 -3.34 -6.08
C LEU A 130 1.85 -2.27 -7.17
N TRP A 131 0.87 -1.39 -7.23
CA TRP A 131 0.82 -0.24 -8.11
C TRP A 131 0.81 1.03 -7.28
N LEU A 132 1.65 1.98 -7.64
CA LEU A 132 1.62 3.31 -7.05
C LEU A 132 0.56 4.15 -7.79
N VAL A 133 -0.38 4.70 -7.04
CA VAL A 133 -1.36 5.65 -7.58
C VAL A 133 -0.80 7.05 -7.43
N VAL A 134 -0.56 7.72 -8.54
CA VAL A 134 0.01 9.06 -8.58
C VAL A 134 -1.05 10.05 -9.02
N GLY A 135 -1.32 11.03 -8.18
CA GLY A 135 -2.25 12.10 -8.46
C GLY A 135 -1.66 13.47 -8.16
N GLY A 136 -2.36 14.51 -8.59
CA GLY A 136 -1.94 15.89 -8.40
C GLY A 136 -0.72 16.27 -9.25
N GLY A 137 -0.71 17.44 -9.82
CA GLY A 137 0.42 17.94 -10.58
C GLY A 137 0.13 18.10 -12.07
N ILE A 138 1.15 17.92 -12.93
CA ILE A 138 1.02 18.23 -14.35
C ILE A 138 0.10 17.28 -15.10
N PHE A 139 -0.03 16.03 -14.59
CA PHE A 139 -0.98 15.06 -15.18
C PHE A 139 -2.42 15.54 -15.10
N ASP A 140 -2.86 16.12 -13.99
CA ASP A 140 -4.21 16.70 -13.89
C ASP A 140 -4.43 17.81 -14.91
N THR A 141 -3.39 18.61 -15.17
CA THR A 141 -3.46 19.69 -16.16
C THR A 141 -3.48 19.16 -17.58
N PHE A 142 -2.78 18.04 -17.86
CA PHE A 142 -2.77 17.40 -19.17
C PHE A 142 -4.08 16.69 -19.44
N LEU A 143 -4.61 15.91 -18.49
CA LEU A 143 -5.88 15.20 -18.61
C LEU A 143 -7.06 16.18 -18.80
N LYS A 144 -7.04 17.32 -18.10
CA LYS A 144 -8.02 18.40 -18.31
C LYS A 144 -7.94 18.98 -19.72
N LYS A 145 -6.77 19.10 -20.33
CA LYS A 145 -6.60 19.62 -21.69
C LYS A 145 -7.14 18.68 -22.77
N ILE A 146 -7.08 17.37 -22.58
CA ILE A 146 -7.57 16.38 -23.55
C ILE A 146 -9.03 15.99 -23.29
N HIS A 147 -9.74 16.74 -22.43
CA HIS A 147 -11.12 16.44 -22.02
C HIS A 147 -11.33 15.00 -21.50
N ALA A 148 -10.28 14.38 -21.00
CA ALA A 148 -10.40 13.13 -20.27
C ALA A 148 -11.12 13.37 -18.93
N ALA A 149 -11.78 12.35 -18.41
CA ALA A 149 -12.54 12.45 -17.17
C ALA A 149 -11.68 13.04 -16.03
N PRO A 150 -12.21 13.94 -15.21
CA PRO A 150 -11.45 14.72 -14.24
C PRO A 150 -10.76 13.90 -13.13
N ASP A 151 -11.07 12.62 -13.02
CA ASP A 151 -10.66 11.75 -11.89
C ASP A 151 -9.78 10.57 -12.32
N MET A 152 -8.93 10.75 -13.33
CA MET A 152 -8.01 9.69 -13.75
C MET A 152 -6.65 9.83 -13.06
N ASP A 153 -6.32 8.87 -12.23
CA ASP A 153 -5.02 8.76 -11.59
C ASP A 153 -4.05 7.97 -12.47
N LEU A 154 -2.76 8.32 -12.37
CA LEU A 154 -1.70 7.56 -13.03
C LEU A 154 -1.35 6.34 -12.18
N LEU A 155 -1.44 5.16 -12.77
CA LEU A 155 -0.99 3.92 -12.17
C LEU A 155 0.44 3.61 -12.61
N VAL A 156 1.33 3.48 -11.63
CA VAL A 156 2.73 3.18 -11.85
C VAL A 156 3.02 1.80 -11.26
N PRO A 157 3.37 0.80 -12.09
CA PRO A 157 3.78 -0.50 -11.60
C PRO A 157 5.01 -0.36 -10.70
N GLN A 158 5.10 -1.18 -9.65
CA GLN A 158 6.25 -1.14 -8.75
C GLN A 158 7.60 -1.29 -9.47
N ASP A 159 7.66 -2.04 -10.58
CA ASP A 159 8.89 -2.25 -11.36
C ASP A 159 9.41 -0.96 -12.04
N PHE A 160 8.59 0.08 -12.06
CA PHE A 160 9.00 1.40 -12.56
C PHE A 160 9.61 2.28 -11.46
N ILE A 161 9.61 1.84 -10.21
CA ILE A 161 10.26 2.53 -9.11
C ILE A 161 11.76 2.27 -9.21
N GLU A 162 12.57 3.34 -9.33
CA GLU A 162 14.03 3.28 -9.28
C GLU A 162 14.53 3.30 -7.84
N GLY A 163 13.93 4.14 -7.00
CA GLY A 163 14.31 4.26 -5.61
C GLY A 163 13.76 5.49 -4.90
N LEU A 164 14.08 5.54 -3.60
CA LEU A 164 13.64 6.58 -2.69
C LEU A 164 14.76 7.61 -2.48
N GLY A 165 14.56 8.81 -3.01
CA GLY A 165 15.41 9.97 -2.72
C GLY A 165 15.02 10.65 -1.40
N LYS A 166 15.74 11.74 -1.05
CA LYS A 166 15.46 12.50 0.19
C LYS A 166 14.03 13.06 0.22
N ASP A 167 13.60 13.69 -0.87
CA ASP A 167 12.29 14.37 -0.97
C ASP A 167 11.46 13.90 -2.16
N SER A 168 11.88 12.83 -2.84
CA SER A 168 11.24 12.31 -4.03
C SER A 168 11.29 10.80 -4.11
N LEU A 169 10.31 10.23 -4.79
CA LEU A 169 10.30 8.87 -5.31
C LEU A 169 10.66 8.96 -6.79
N LYS A 170 11.74 8.31 -7.19
CA LYS A 170 12.23 8.32 -8.57
C LYS A 170 11.71 7.13 -9.34
N LEU A 171 11.29 7.36 -10.58
CA LEU A 171 10.89 6.33 -11.52
C LEU A 171 11.98 6.11 -12.60
N ASN A 172 12.03 4.90 -13.12
CA ASN A 172 12.91 4.51 -14.23
C ASN A 172 12.22 4.61 -15.60
N ARG A 173 11.18 5.41 -15.70
CA ARG A 173 10.42 5.67 -16.93
C ARG A 173 10.19 7.17 -17.08
N SER A 174 10.20 7.62 -18.34
CA SER A 174 9.86 8.99 -18.66
C SER A 174 8.34 9.18 -18.63
N LYS A 175 7.89 10.44 -18.52
CA LYS A 175 6.49 10.83 -18.57
C LYS A 175 5.77 10.21 -19.78
N PHE A 176 6.38 10.25 -20.96
CA PHE A 176 5.77 9.71 -22.18
C PHE A 176 5.53 8.20 -22.13
N GLN A 177 6.42 7.46 -21.46
CA GLN A 177 6.25 6.01 -21.29
C GLN A 177 5.15 5.65 -20.29
N LEU A 178 4.79 6.59 -19.41
CA LEU A 178 3.77 6.40 -18.37
C LEU A 178 2.37 6.81 -18.81
N GLU A 179 2.24 7.58 -19.89
CA GLU A 179 0.94 8.12 -20.34
C GLU A 179 -0.12 7.07 -20.67
N SER A 180 0.29 5.83 -20.97
CA SER A 180 -0.63 4.71 -21.22
C SER A 180 -1.10 3.99 -19.95
N THR A 181 -0.53 4.28 -18.79
CA THR A 181 -0.83 3.61 -17.51
C THR A 181 -1.80 4.38 -16.65
N CYS A 182 -2.92 4.85 -17.19
CA CYS A 182 -3.96 5.48 -16.39
C CYS A 182 -4.93 4.46 -15.77
N GLU A 183 -5.56 4.83 -14.66
CA GLU A 183 -6.48 3.94 -13.90
C GLU A 183 -7.58 3.36 -14.80
N SER A 184 -8.18 4.19 -15.65
CA SER A 184 -9.23 3.75 -16.57
C SER A 184 -8.75 2.75 -17.63
N CYS A 185 -7.53 2.93 -18.12
CA CYS A 185 -6.91 2.00 -19.08
C CYS A 185 -6.59 0.66 -18.40
N TYR A 186 -6.10 0.71 -17.16
CA TYR A 186 -5.81 -0.49 -16.39
C TYR A 186 -7.07 -1.28 -16.06
N GLU A 187 -8.12 -0.63 -15.60
CA GLU A 187 -9.42 -1.27 -15.32
C GLU A 187 -10.01 -1.93 -16.56
N LYS A 188 -9.91 -1.26 -17.71
CA LYS A 188 -10.35 -1.82 -18.98
C LYS A 188 -9.53 -3.06 -19.34
N LEU A 189 -8.22 -2.96 -19.30
CA LEU A 189 -7.30 -4.07 -19.58
C LEU A 189 -7.51 -5.25 -18.62
N LYS A 190 -7.70 -4.98 -17.34
CA LYS A 190 -7.99 -5.99 -16.33
C LYS A 190 -9.27 -6.75 -16.64
N ARG A 191 -10.36 -6.06 -17.00
CA ARG A 191 -11.62 -6.69 -17.40
C ARG A 191 -11.48 -7.55 -18.66
N GLU A 192 -10.76 -7.05 -19.65
CA GLU A 192 -10.48 -7.80 -20.89
C GLU A 192 -9.69 -9.09 -20.64
N LEU A 193 -8.72 -9.06 -19.70
CA LEU A 193 -7.88 -10.19 -19.38
C LEU A 193 -8.53 -11.21 -18.43
N THR A 194 -9.39 -10.75 -17.50
CA THR A 194 -10.01 -11.63 -16.50
C THR A 194 -11.39 -12.14 -16.90
N GLY A 195 -12.01 -11.55 -17.92
CA GLY A 195 -13.38 -11.87 -18.33
C GLY A 195 -14.43 -11.54 -17.25
N GLU A 196 -14.07 -10.77 -16.24
CA GLU A 196 -14.96 -10.36 -15.15
C GLU A 196 -15.94 -9.28 -15.65
N GLU A 197 -17.22 -9.63 -15.74
CA GLU A 197 -18.29 -8.62 -15.80
C GLU A 197 -18.35 -7.85 -14.46
N PRO A 198 -18.76 -6.57 -14.46
CA PRO A 198 -18.85 -5.78 -13.25
C PRO A 198 -19.94 -6.33 -12.34
N GLY A 199 -19.58 -7.30 -11.50
CA GLY A 199 -20.41 -7.81 -10.42
C GLY A 199 -20.59 -6.72 -9.38
N LYS A 200 -21.84 -6.54 -8.88
CA LYS A 200 -22.19 -5.56 -7.85
C LYS A 200 -21.44 -5.71 -6.51
N ASP A 201 -20.63 -6.76 -6.35
CA ASP A 201 -19.96 -7.15 -5.11
C ASP A 201 -18.42 -7.14 -5.17
N ALA A 202 -17.81 -6.49 -6.15
CA ALA A 202 -16.35 -6.40 -6.29
C ALA A 202 -15.62 -5.62 -5.15
N ARG A 203 -16.33 -5.28 -4.07
CA ARG A 203 -15.77 -4.49 -2.95
C ARG A 203 -14.90 -5.30 -1.98
N TYR A 204 -14.87 -6.62 -2.07
CA TYR A 204 -14.19 -7.46 -1.08
C TYR A 204 -13.33 -8.54 -1.74
N THR A 205 -12.20 -8.13 -2.29
CA THR A 205 -11.16 -9.10 -2.65
C THR A 205 -10.35 -9.42 -1.40
N GLN A 206 -10.39 -10.66 -0.95
CA GLN A 206 -9.59 -11.14 0.16
C GLN A 206 -8.13 -11.25 -0.28
N ILE A 207 -7.23 -10.46 0.31
CA ILE A 207 -5.79 -10.62 0.12
C ILE A 207 -5.27 -11.52 1.24
N LYS A 208 -4.67 -12.65 0.86
CA LYS A 208 -3.96 -13.53 1.79
C LYS A 208 -2.46 -13.28 1.65
N PHE A 209 -1.83 -12.88 2.74
CA PHE A 209 -0.39 -12.77 2.81
C PHE A 209 0.19 -14.15 3.18
N GLY A 210 0.83 -14.81 2.20
CA GLY A 210 1.56 -16.04 2.44
C GLY A 210 2.82 -15.76 3.27
N ALA A 211 3.15 -16.65 4.21
CA ALA A 211 4.47 -16.67 4.82
C ALA A 211 5.51 -16.78 3.70
N GLY A 212 6.43 -15.81 3.67
CA GLY A 212 7.39 -15.63 2.60
C GLY A 212 8.13 -16.92 2.24
N GLY A 213 8.24 -17.18 0.99
CA GLY A 213 8.98 -18.31 0.47
C GLY A 213 8.84 -18.38 -1.03
N ALA A 214 9.92 -18.12 -1.68
CA ALA A 214 10.18 -18.36 -3.08
C ALA A 214 9.43 -19.56 -3.65
N GLY A 215 8.77 -19.36 -4.78
CA GLY A 215 8.23 -20.47 -5.53
C GLY A 215 7.26 -20.03 -6.62
N LEU A 216 7.72 -19.28 -7.60
CA LEU A 216 7.07 -19.21 -8.90
C LEU A 216 7.19 -20.59 -9.58
N SER A 217 6.21 -21.46 -9.39
CA SER A 217 6.01 -22.57 -10.31
C SER A 217 5.11 -22.08 -11.43
N ARG A 218 5.71 -21.82 -12.59
CA ARG A 218 5.02 -21.72 -13.86
C ARG A 218 4.35 -23.07 -14.14
N GLY A 219 3.03 -23.08 -14.14
CA GLY A 219 2.24 -24.15 -14.76
C GLY A 219 1.47 -23.54 -15.91
N PHE A 220 2.05 -23.63 -17.09
CA PHE A 220 1.28 -23.55 -18.33
C PHE A 220 0.74 -24.97 -18.61
N ALA A 221 -0.53 -25.09 -18.71
CA ALA A 221 -1.22 -26.11 -19.50
C ALA A 221 -2.53 -25.52 -20.00
#